data_2bb23ba8393c4fe511602f19da038d62
#
_entry.id   2bb23ba8393c4fe511602f19da038d62
#
_cell.length_a   1.000
_cell.length_b   1.000
_cell.length_c   1.000
_cell.angle_alpha   90.00
_cell.angle_beta   90.00
_cell.angle_gamma   90.00
#
_symmetry.space_group_name_H-M   'P 1'
#
loop_
_entity.id
_entity.type
_entity.pdbx_description
1 polymer ?
#
loop_
_entity_poly.entity_id
_entity_poly.type
_entity_poly.pdbx_seq_one_letter_code
_entity_poly.pdbx_strand_id
1 'polypeptide(L)'
;MYLFSRSTRVANADGMAWAVGMTEHAKRVTGLDIGLWGQVWSPEFGRIAWTTFVPDLATLAAAGDKMATDAAMTAEAEKGAALTTDGMDDALFNILHGEIDPSAPQPEYVTTVAAVCANGSLTKGMTTGVEIAQRAEKVTGTPTMFVANVTGLYGGVGWMTGFADTQALEAAQQAMAADEDWAKHVDKAGSVYAADPAVTTQLIHRRFA
;
A
#
# COMPACT_ATOMS: atom_id res chain seq x y z
N MET A 1 -2.75 14.52 -4.39
CA MET A 1 -2.23 13.80 -3.20
C MET A 1 -1.61 12.49 -3.67
N TYR A 2 -0.51 12.09 -3.06
CA TYR A 2 0.22 10.89 -3.44
C TYR A 2 0.39 9.98 -2.22
N LEU A 3 0.43 8.67 -2.47
CA LEU A 3 0.94 7.67 -1.55
C LEU A 3 2.34 7.28 -2.02
N PHE A 4 3.34 7.47 -1.18
CA PHE A 4 4.68 6.93 -1.40
C PHE A 4 4.86 5.65 -0.58
N SER A 5 5.50 4.66 -1.18
CA SER A 5 5.84 3.39 -0.52
C SER A 5 7.28 3.03 -0.84
N ARG A 6 8.05 2.68 0.20
CA ARG A 6 9.37 2.08 0.07
C ARG A 6 9.35 0.70 0.71
N SER A 7 9.77 -0.31 0.00
CA SER A 7 9.70 -1.69 0.48
C SER A 7 11.06 -2.39 0.38
N THR A 8 11.24 -3.38 1.25
CA THR A 8 12.36 -4.32 1.24
C THR A 8 11.95 -5.61 1.93
N ARG A 9 12.84 -6.59 1.99
CA ARG A 9 12.66 -7.82 2.78
C ARG A 9 13.67 -7.83 3.92
N VAL A 10 13.19 -7.95 5.16
CA VAL A 10 14.04 -8.15 6.34
C VAL A 10 14.45 -9.61 6.49
N ALA A 11 15.71 -9.83 6.91
CA ALA A 11 16.28 -11.16 7.03
C ALA A 11 15.78 -11.92 8.26
N ASN A 12 15.47 -11.20 9.35
CA ASN A 12 15.18 -11.79 10.66
C ASN A 12 14.50 -10.78 11.59
N ALA A 13 14.32 -11.14 12.85
CA ALA A 13 13.73 -10.29 13.89
C ALA A 13 14.52 -9.00 14.16
N ASP A 14 15.85 -9.04 14.07
CA ASP A 14 16.70 -7.84 14.25
C ASP A 14 16.47 -6.84 13.12
N GLY A 15 16.21 -7.32 11.88
CA GLY A 15 15.80 -6.49 10.76
C GLY A 15 14.45 -5.81 10.99
N MET A 16 13.51 -6.48 11.62
CA MET A 16 12.23 -5.86 11.99
C MET A 16 12.41 -4.80 13.09
N ALA A 17 13.21 -5.07 14.13
CA ALA A 17 13.50 -4.10 15.18
C ALA A 17 14.20 -2.86 14.62
N TRP A 18 15.16 -3.05 13.71
CA TRP A 18 15.79 -1.97 12.96
C TRP A 18 14.77 -1.16 12.15
N ALA A 19 13.85 -1.81 11.42
CA ALA A 19 12.86 -1.13 10.61
C ALA A 19 11.91 -0.25 11.45
N VAL A 20 11.52 -0.70 12.65
CA VAL A 20 10.75 0.12 13.60
C VAL A 20 11.57 1.34 14.04
N GLY A 21 12.83 1.17 14.42
CA GLY A 21 13.72 2.28 14.78
C GLY A 21 13.92 3.29 13.64
N MET A 22 14.09 2.80 12.40
CA MET A 22 14.17 3.64 11.21
C MET A 22 12.88 4.43 10.97
N THR A 23 11.72 3.84 11.20
CA THR A 23 10.43 4.53 11.06
C THR A 23 10.34 5.73 12.01
N GLU A 24 10.64 5.53 13.28
CA GLU A 24 10.60 6.60 14.28
C GLU A 24 11.66 7.69 14.00
N HIS A 25 12.81 7.31 13.49
CA HIS A 25 13.83 8.28 13.09
C HIS A 25 13.36 9.10 11.89
N ALA A 26 12.85 8.45 10.85
CA ALA A 26 12.35 9.11 9.65
C ALA A 26 11.20 10.08 9.95
N LYS A 27 10.26 9.71 10.84
CA LYS A 27 9.20 10.61 11.32
C LYS A 27 9.78 11.88 11.94
N ARG A 28 10.78 11.76 12.83
CA ARG A 28 11.42 12.93 13.49
C ARG A 28 12.13 13.85 12.50
N VAL A 29 12.87 13.28 11.56
CA VAL A 29 13.67 14.04 10.58
C VAL A 29 12.78 14.75 9.57
N THR A 30 11.79 14.04 9.04
CA THR A 30 10.94 14.56 7.96
C THR A 30 9.75 15.37 8.44
N GLY A 31 9.20 14.99 9.60
CA GLY A 31 7.91 15.50 10.09
C GLY A 31 6.71 14.85 9.41
N LEU A 32 6.92 13.81 8.58
CA LEU A 32 5.85 13.07 7.92
C LEU A 32 5.29 11.97 8.83
N ASP A 33 4.00 11.67 8.68
CA ASP A 33 3.42 10.46 9.25
C ASP A 33 3.80 9.27 8.36
N ILE A 34 4.62 8.36 8.88
CA ILE A 34 5.15 7.21 8.17
C ILE A 34 4.66 5.94 8.87
N GLY A 35 3.89 5.12 8.17
CA GLY A 35 3.49 3.79 8.64
C GLY A 35 4.50 2.72 8.24
N LEU A 36 4.82 1.80 9.14
CA LEU A 36 5.56 0.57 8.83
C LEU A 36 4.60 -0.62 8.79
N TRP A 37 4.60 -1.30 7.68
CA TRP A 37 3.74 -2.45 7.38
C TRP A 37 4.56 -3.68 7.08
N GLY A 38 4.12 -4.84 7.54
CA GLY A 38 4.68 -6.12 7.11
C GLY A 38 3.59 -6.99 6.51
N GLN A 39 3.93 -7.74 5.47
CA GLN A 39 3.01 -8.71 4.88
C GLN A 39 2.80 -9.88 5.86
N VAL A 40 1.53 -10.24 6.05
CA VAL A 40 1.12 -11.37 6.88
C VAL A 40 0.27 -12.33 6.07
N TRP A 41 0.36 -13.63 6.41
CA TRP A 41 -0.35 -14.70 5.70
C TRP A 41 -0.14 -14.67 4.17
N SER A 42 1.07 -14.27 3.78
CA SER A 42 1.49 -14.03 2.40
C SER A 42 2.59 -15.03 2.02
N PRO A 43 2.72 -15.39 0.73
CA PRO A 43 3.84 -16.22 0.24
C PRO A 43 5.20 -15.54 0.42
N GLU A 44 5.24 -14.21 0.59
CA GLU A 44 6.48 -13.44 0.73
C GLU A 44 6.75 -13.05 2.20
N PHE A 45 7.17 -14.03 3.00
CA PHE A 45 7.52 -13.76 4.39
C PHE A 45 8.69 -12.76 4.50
N GLY A 46 8.58 -11.84 5.48
CA GLY A 46 9.61 -10.84 5.78
C GLY A 46 9.58 -9.57 4.92
N ARG A 47 8.69 -9.46 3.91
CA ARG A 47 8.54 -8.21 3.17
C ARG A 47 7.86 -7.15 4.03
N ILE A 48 8.49 -5.97 4.08
CA ILE A 48 7.98 -4.79 4.79
C ILE A 48 7.88 -3.62 3.84
N ALA A 49 7.05 -2.64 4.21
CA ALA A 49 6.92 -1.37 3.48
C ALA A 49 6.75 -0.19 4.45
N TRP A 50 7.48 0.88 4.21
CA TRP A 50 7.20 2.20 4.78
C TRP A 50 6.30 2.95 3.83
N THR A 51 5.22 3.52 4.35
CA THR A 51 4.30 4.30 3.55
C THR A 51 4.04 5.66 4.16
N THR A 52 3.85 6.67 3.31
CA THR A 52 3.42 8.00 3.74
C THR A 52 2.57 8.66 2.66
N PHE A 53 1.63 9.47 3.11
CA PHE A 53 0.84 10.32 2.24
C PHE A 53 1.46 11.71 2.17
N VAL A 54 1.57 12.24 0.95
CA VAL A 54 2.10 13.59 0.72
C VAL A 54 1.18 14.39 -0.20
N PRO A 55 1.02 15.71 0.04
CA PRO A 55 0.16 16.53 -0.80
C PRO A 55 0.70 16.68 -2.22
N ASP A 56 2.02 16.71 -2.37
CA ASP A 56 2.73 16.95 -3.62
C ASP A 56 4.15 16.34 -3.62
N LEU A 57 4.78 16.33 -4.79
CA LEU A 57 6.12 15.78 -4.98
C LEU A 57 7.22 16.68 -4.36
N ALA A 58 6.97 17.97 -4.20
CA ALA A 58 7.94 18.87 -3.57
C ALA A 58 8.11 18.53 -2.10
N THR A 59 7.00 18.20 -1.41
CA THR A 59 7.02 17.73 -0.01
C THR A 59 7.80 16.42 0.11
N LEU A 60 7.60 15.47 -0.83
CA LEU A 60 8.34 14.20 -0.84
C LEU A 60 9.84 14.42 -1.10
N ALA A 61 10.19 15.28 -2.06
CA ALA A 61 11.59 15.62 -2.36
C ALA A 61 12.28 16.27 -1.14
N ALA A 62 11.63 17.26 -0.51
CA ALA A 62 12.17 17.91 0.68
C ALA A 62 12.38 16.93 1.87
N ALA A 63 11.49 15.94 2.02
CA ALA A 63 11.69 14.87 3.01
C ALA A 63 12.91 14.01 2.66
N GLY A 64 13.09 13.65 1.40
CA GLY A 64 14.26 12.94 0.89
C GLY A 64 15.56 13.67 1.17
N ASP A 65 15.61 14.99 0.90
CA ASP A 65 16.79 15.84 1.16
C ASP A 65 17.15 15.89 2.65
N LYS A 66 16.15 16.01 3.53
CA LYS A 66 16.37 15.97 4.99
C LYS A 66 16.95 14.62 5.43
N MET A 67 16.42 13.51 4.94
CA MET A 67 16.95 12.18 5.26
C MET A 67 18.36 11.99 4.74
N ALA A 68 18.68 12.43 3.53
CA ALA A 68 20.00 12.31 2.91
C ALA A 68 21.08 13.13 3.61
N THR A 69 20.70 14.23 4.27
CA THR A 69 21.63 15.10 5.01
C THR A 69 21.75 14.77 6.50
N ASP A 70 20.91 13.89 7.03
CA ASP A 70 20.97 13.43 8.42
C ASP A 70 22.00 12.29 8.58
N ALA A 71 23.09 12.56 9.30
CA ALA A 71 24.19 11.60 9.47
C ALA A 71 23.74 10.34 10.25
N ALA A 72 22.80 10.48 11.20
CA ALA A 72 22.30 9.33 11.95
C ALA A 72 21.41 8.46 11.06
N MET A 73 20.62 9.06 10.17
CA MET A 73 19.82 8.36 9.17
C MET A 73 20.70 7.54 8.21
N THR A 74 21.80 8.15 7.75
CA THR A 74 22.78 7.46 6.89
C THR A 74 23.42 6.26 7.60
N ALA A 75 23.84 6.43 8.84
CA ALA A 75 24.43 5.35 9.64
C ALA A 75 23.44 4.19 9.91
N GLU A 76 22.15 4.51 10.16
CA GLU A 76 21.13 3.48 10.32
C GLU A 76 20.82 2.77 9.00
N ALA A 77 20.83 3.48 7.86
CA ALA A 77 20.65 2.87 6.54
C ALA A 77 21.78 1.88 6.21
N GLU A 78 23.03 2.22 6.55
CA GLU A 78 24.20 1.32 6.39
C GLU A 78 24.05 0.04 7.23
N LYS A 79 23.57 0.13 8.46
CA LYS A 79 23.26 -1.05 9.30
C LYS A 79 22.18 -1.92 8.66
N GLY A 80 21.17 -1.29 8.08
CA GLY A 80 20.07 -1.96 7.40
C GLY A 80 20.51 -2.85 6.24
N ALA A 81 21.59 -2.50 5.55
CA ALA A 81 22.10 -3.29 4.43
C ALA A 81 22.47 -4.74 4.82
N ALA A 82 22.89 -4.98 6.09
CA ALA A 82 23.17 -6.32 6.61
C ALA A 82 21.90 -7.04 7.17
N LEU A 83 20.80 -6.32 7.34
CA LEU A 83 19.56 -6.80 7.94
C LEU A 83 18.45 -7.01 6.93
N THR A 84 18.70 -6.69 5.65
CA THR A 84 17.77 -6.87 4.53
C THR A 84 18.34 -7.86 3.51
N THR A 85 17.49 -8.58 2.82
CA THR A 85 17.90 -9.55 1.78
C THR A 85 17.71 -9.02 0.37
N ASP A 86 16.85 -8.03 0.20
CA ASP A 86 16.54 -7.41 -1.09
C ASP A 86 17.00 -5.94 -1.08
N GLY A 87 17.11 -5.35 -2.26
CA GLY A 87 17.24 -3.90 -2.39
C GLY A 87 16.00 -3.15 -1.91
N MET A 88 16.08 -1.82 -1.87
CA MET A 88 14.94 -0.95 -1.62
C MET A 88 14.19 -0.70 -2.93
N ASP A 89 12.88 -0.97 -2.92
CA ASP A 89 11.98 -0.69 -4.04
C ASP A 89 11.06 0.48 -3.67
N ASP A 90 11.07 1.52 -4.49
CA ASP A 90 10.19 2.68 -4.33
C ASP A 90 9.01 2.60 -5.29
N ALA A 91 7.83 2.91 -4.78
CA ALA A 91 6.61 3.05 -5.55
C ALA A 91 5.89 4.34 -5.19
N LEU A 92 5.36 5.01 -6.20
CA LEU A 92 4.58 6.24 -6.06
C LEU A 92 3.22 6.03 -6.72
N PHE A 93 2.17 6.42 -6.02
CA PHE A 93 0.79 6.26 -6.46
C PHE A 93 0.05 7.59 -6.41
N ASN A 94 -0.80 7.82 -7.39
CA ASN A 94 -1.79 8.89 -7.36
C ASN A 94 -3.12 8.34 -6.80
N ILE A 95 -3.72 9.05 -5.84
CA ILE A 95 -5.00 8.66 -5.25
C ILE A 95 -6.11 9.17 -6.16
N LEU A 96 -6.92 8.24 -6.69
CA LEU A 96 -8.03 8.53 -7.61
C LEU A 96 -9.39 8.47 -6.93
N HIS A 97 -9.51 7.71 -5.82
CA HIS A 97 -10.71 7.60 -5.00
C HIS A 97 -10.33 7.30 -3.55
N GLY A 98 -11.19 7.70 -2.63
CA GLY A 98 -10.98 7.61 -1.19
C GLY A 98 -10.36 8.89 -0.62
N GLU A 99 -10.78 9.21 0.60
CA GLU A 99 -10.26 10.34 1.37
C GLU A 99 -9.41 9.83 2.52
N ILE A 100 -8.37 10.56 2.86
CA ILE A 100 -7.54 10.30 4.02
C ILE A 100 -7.96 11.27 5.10
N ASP A 101 -8.54 10.74 6.17
CA ASP A 101 -8.78 11.50 7.38
C ASP A 101 -7.60 11.31 8.34
N PRO A 102 -6.73 12.32 8.49
CA PRO A 102 -5.58 12.22 9.38
C PRO A 102 -5.97 12.14 10.87
N SER A 103 -7.23 12.44 11.21
CA SER A 103 -7.75 12.31 12.57
C SER A 103 -8.35 10.93 12.88
N ALA A 104 -8.61 10.13 11.84
CA ALA A 104 -9.13 8.78 12.02
C ALA A 104 -8.09 7.85 12.67
N PRO A 105 -8.52 6.89 13.50
CA PRO A 105 -7.62 5.87 14.00
C PRO A 105 -6.93 5.13 12.84
N GLN A 106 -5.62 4.99 12.95
CA GLN A 106 -4.86 4.25 11.94
C GLN A 106 -5.26 2.77 11.97
N PRO A 107 -5.49 2.13 10.81
CA PRO A 107 -5.84 0.72 10.75
C PRO A 107 -4.69 -0.16 11.26
N GLU A 108 -5.03 -1.31 11.89
CA GLU A 108 -4.04 -2.34 12.24
C GLU A 108 -3.73 -3.23 11.04
N TYR A 109 -4.71 -3.48 10.17
CA TYR A 109 -4.56 -4.28 8.96
C TYR A 109 -4.99 -3.49 7.72
N VAL A 110 -4.30 -3.75 6.61
CA VAL A 110 -4.67 -3.23 5.28
C VAL A 110 -4.67 -4.40 4.29
N THR A 111 -5.76 -4.56 3.56
CA THR A 111 -5.74 -5.41 2.35
C THR A 111 -5.37 -4.56 1.14
N THR A 112 -4.56 -5.13 0.27
CA THR A 112 -4.24 -4.53 -1.03
C THR A 112 -4.55 -5.52 -2.13
N VAL A 113 -5.22 -5.04 -3.17
CA VAL A 113 -5.37 -5.77 -4.43
C VAL A 113 -4.71 -4.92 -5.51
N ALA A 114 -3.80 -5.50 -6.28
CA ALA A 114 -3.14 -4.81 -7.38
C ALA A 114 -3.48 -5.49 -8.71
N ALA A 115 -3.60 -4.69 -9.76
CA ALA A 115 -3.81 -5.15 -11.13
C ALA A 115 -3.16 -4.19 -12.11
N VAL A 116 -3.12 -4.56 -13.40
CA VAL A 116 -2.67 -3.69 -14.49
C VAL A 116 -3.80 -3.56 -15.50
N CYS A 117 -4.07 -2.35 -15.96
CA CYS A 117 -5.05 -2.12 -17.03
C CYS A 117 -4.64 -2.85 -18.30
N ALA A 118 -5.56 -3.54 -18.95
CA ALA A 118 -5.31 -4.16 -20.24
C ALA A 118 -4.94 -3.10 -21.30
N ASN A 119 -4.13 -3.50 -22.28
CA ASN A 119 -3.73 -2.60 -23.37
C ASN A 119 -4.95 -2.01 -24.08
N GLY A 120 -4.97 -0.69 -24.23
CA GLY A 120 -6.09 0.04 -24.82
C GLY A 120 -7.26 0.30 -23.88
N SER A 121 -7.19 -0.14 -22.61
CA SER A 121 -8.27 -0.01 -21.60
C SER A 121 -7.94 0.95 -20.47
N LEU A 122 -6.90 1.78 -20.56
CA LEU A 122 -6.43 2.61 -19.45
C LEU A 122 -7.55 3.47 -18.85
N THR A 123 -8.23 4.29 -19.66
CA THR A 123 -9.31 5.16 -19.16
C THR A 123 -10.46 4.36 -18.57
N LYS A 124 -10.86 3.27 -19.23
CA LYS A 124 -11.92 2.40 -18.77
C LYS A 124 -11.51 1.71 -17.45
N GLY A 125 -10.22 1.28 -17.33
CA GLY A 125 -9.67 0.69 -16.13
C GLY A 125 -9.73 1.62 -14.93
N MET A 126 -9.37 2.90 -15.13
CA MET A 126 -9.43 3.90 -14.07
C MET A 126 -10.89 4.14 -13.60
N THR A 127 -11.85 4.28 -14.54
CA THR A 127 -13.26 4.46 -14.18
C THR A 127 -13.81 3.23 -13.47
N THR A 128 -13.57 2.04 -14.02
CA THR A 128 -14.02 0.77 -13.41
C THR A 128 -13.38 0.55 -12.04
N GLY A 129 -12.12 0.97 -11.84
CA GLY A 129 -11.45 0.87 -10.54
C GLY A 129 -12.13 1.69 -9.45
N VAL A 130 -12.59 2.90 -9.78
CA VAL A 130 -13.41 3.71 -8.85
C VAL A 130 -14.76 3.01 -8.55
N GLU A 131 -15.43 2.47 -9.56
CA GLU A 131 -16.71 1.74 -9.38
C GLU A 131 -16.53 0.51 -8.48
N ILE A 132 -15.41 -0.23 -8.61
CA ILE A 132 -15.06 -1.36 -7.74
C ILE A 132 -14.86 -0.88 -6.30
N ALA A 133 -14.11 0.21 -6.07
CA ALA A 133 -13.89 0.75 -4.74
C ALA A 133 -15.21 1.14 -4.07
N GLN A 134 -16.07 1.89 -4.76
CA GLN A 134 -17.40 2.29 -4.29
C GLN A 134 -18.31 1.09 -3.99
N ARG A 135 -18.22 0.04 -4.81
CA ARG A 135 -19.00 -1.19 -4.56
C ARG A 135 -18.45 -1.93 -3.34
N ALA A 136 -17.13 -2.03 -3.17
CA ALA A 136 -16.51 -2.62 -1.99
C ALA A 136 -16.96 -1.90 -0.71
N GLU A 137 -16.92 -0.57 -0.71
CA GLU A 137 -17.41 0.26 0.40
C GLU A 137 -18.86 -0.04 0.75
N LYS A 138 -19.74 -0.14 -0.28
CA LYS A 138 -21.16 -0.44 -0.07
C LYS A 138 -21.39 -1.83 0.55
N VAL A 139 -20.59 -2.84 0.16
CA VAL A 139 -20.73 -4.21 0.62
C VAL A 139 -20.15 -4.39 2.02
N THR A 140 -18.99 -3.79 2.28
CA THR A 140 -18.25 -3.99 3.54
C THR A 140 -18.55 -2.94 4.60
N GLY A 141 -19.07 -1.78 4.21
CA GLY A 141 -19.20 -0.61 5.09
C GLY A 141 -17.86 0.05 5.41
N THR A 142 -16.77 -0.34 4.75
CA THR A 142 -15.41 0.15 5.04
C THR A 142 -14.87 0.93 3.85
N PRO A 143 -14.34 2.17 4.05
CA PRO A 143 -13.75 2.97 2.98
C PRO A 143 -12.63 2.22 2.25
N THR A 144 -12.66 2.26 0.93
CA THR A 144 -11.69 1.61 0.04
C THR A 144 -11.02 2.67 -0.84
N MET A 145 -9.72 2.82 -0.69
CA MET A 145 -8.93 3.71 -1.54
C MET A 145 -8.63 3.04 -2.88
N PHE A 146 -8.73 3.79 -3.98
CA PHE A 146 -8.25 3.38 -5.30
C PHE A 146 -7.12 4.27 -5.75
N VAL A 147 -6.00 3.65 -6.16
CA VAL A 147 -4.78 4.34 -6.56
C VAL A 147 -4.31 3.92 -7.95
N ALA A 148 -3.58 4.78 -8.63
CA ALA A 148 -2.91 4.47 -9.88
C ALA A 148 -1.39 4.67 -9.74
N ASN A 149 -0.61 3.80 -10.35
CA ASN A 149 0.84 3.89 -10.36
C ASN A 149 1.31 5.16 -11.08
N VAL A 150 2.18 5.92 -10.44
CA VAL A 150 2.99 6.98 -11.07
C VAL A 150 4.34 6.40 -11.50
N THR A 151 4.88 5.47 -10.72
CA THR A 151 6.11 4.72 -11.04
C THR A 151 5.83 3.22 -11.06
N GLY A 152 6.69 2.43 -11.70
CA GLY A 152 6.56 0.98 -11.82
C GLY A 152 5.77 0.54 -13.05
N LEU A 153 4.87 -0.42 -12.94
CA LEU A 153 4.10 -0.96 -14.05
C LEU A 153 3.17 0.10 -14.65
N TYR A 154 3.34 0.39 -15.95
CA TYR A 154 2.45 1.31 -16.67
C TYR A 154 1.01 0.76 -16.68
N GLY A 155 0.07 1.62 -16.29
CA GLY A 155 -1.34 1.21 -16.12
C GLY A 155 -1.61 0.39 -14.87
N GLY A 156 -0.62 0.28 -13.97
CA GLY A 156 -0.82 -0.35 -12.66
C GLY A 156 -1.81 0.42 -11.81
N VAL A 157 -2.65 -0.31 -11.09
CA VAL A 157 -3.68 0.20 -10.17
C VAL A 157 -3.73 -0.63 -8.92
N GLY A 158 -4.31 -0.08 -7.84
CA GLY A 158 -4.48 -0.80 -6.60
C GLY A 158 -5.72 -0.34 -5.81
N TRP A 159 -6.31 -1.29 -5.08
CA TRP A 159 -7.35 -1.04 -4.08
C TRP A 159 -6.79 -1.35 -2.70
N MET A 160 -7.06 -0.47 -1.75
CA MET A 160 -6.53 -0.55 -0.40
C MET A 160 -7.67 -0.31 0.59
N THR A 161 -7.89 -1.26 1.51
CA THR A 161 -8.94 -1.16 2.54
C THR A 161 -8.32 -1.39 3.91
N GLY A 162 -8.52 -0.45 4.82
CA GLY A 162 -7.99 -0.49 6.18
C GLY A 162 -9.00 -1.08 7.16
N PHE A 163 -8.53 -1.89 8.13
CA PHE A 163 -9.33 -2.54 9.17
C PHE A 163 -8.71 -2.30 10.54
N ALA A 164 -9.57 -2.06 11.52
CA ALA A 164 -9.13 -1.82 12.90
C ALA A 164 -8.50 -3.07 13.53
N ASP A 165 -8.97 -4.26 13.14
CA ASP A 165 -8.54 -5.56 13.68
C ASP A 165 -8.86 -6.70 12.70
N THR A 166 -8.52 -7.93 13.08
CA THR A 166 -8.80 -9.14 12.29
C THR A 166 -10.28 -9.46 12.21
N GLN A 167 -11.09 -9.10 13.20
CA GLN A 167 -12.52 -9.36 13.19
C GLN A 167 -13.22 -8.50 12.13
N ALA A 168 -12.85 -7.23 12.02
CA ALA A 168 -13.35 -6.33 10.99
C ALA A 168 -12.92 -6.79 9.59
N LEU A 169 -11.67 -7.24 9.43
CA LEU A 169 -11.16 -7.81 8.19
C LEU A 169 -11.96 -9.05 7.77
N GLU A 170 -12.18 -10.00 8.70
CA GLU A 170 -12.90 -11.23 8.42
C GLU A 170 -14.37 -10.95 8.06
N ALA A 171 -15.03 -10.06 8.80
CA ALA A 171 -16.41 -9.65 8.51
C ALA A 171 -16.56 -9.06 7.11
N ALA A 172 -15.61 -8.21 6.69
CA ALA A 172 -15.61 -7.64 5.34
C ALA A 172 -15.42 -8.72 4.25
N GLN A 173 -14.51 -9.67 4.46
CA GLN A 173 -14.31 -10.80 3.54
C GLN A 173 -15.56 -11.68 3.42
N GLN A 174 -16.22 -11.97 4.55
CA GLN A 174 -17.48 -12.73 4.56
C GLN A 174 -18.60 -11.97 3.84
N ALA A 175 -18.72 -10.65 4.04
CA ALA A 175 -19.70 -9.81 3.36
C ALA A 175 -19.49 -9.83 1.83
N MET A 176 -18.25 -9.69 1.36
CA MET A 176 -17.93 -9.78 -0.06
C MET A 176 -18.22 -11.16 -0.64
N ALA A 177 -17.89 -12.23 0.10
CA ALA A 177 -18.14 -13.61 -0.35
C ALA A 177 -19.63 -13.96 -0.43
N ALA A 178 -20.46 -13.33 0.40
CA ALA A 178 -21.92 -13.54 0.44
C ALA A 178 -22.69 -12.68 -0.57
N ASP A 179 -22.08 -11.64 -1.14
CA ASP A 179 -22.73 -10.70 -2.07
C ASP A 179 -22.56 -11.19 -3.52
N GLU A 180 -23.61 -11.82 -4.09
CA GLU A 180 -23.57 -12.32 -5.47
C GLU A 180 -23.36 -11.21 -6.51
N ASP A 181 -23.83 -10.00 -6.24
CA ASP A 181 -23.65 -8.88 -7.15
C ASP A 181 -22.22 -8.32 -7.11
N TRP A 182 -21.51 -8.47 -5.99
CA TRP A 182 -20.10 -8.20 -5.89
C TRP A 182 -19.29 -9.08 -6.86
N ALA A 183 -19.50 -10.40 -6.81
CA ALA A 183 -18.82 -11.33 -7.70
C ALA A 183 -19.08 -11.03 -9.17
N LYS A 184 -20.35 -10.81 -9.55
CA LYS A 184 -20.73 -10.43 -10.93
C LYS A 184 -20.09 -9.10 -11.37
N HIS A 185 -19.96 -8.14 -10.44
CA HIS A 185 -19.35 -6.84 -10.72
C HIS A 185 -17.84 -6.99 -11.02
N VAL A 186 -17.13 -7.76 -10.22
CA VAL A 186 -15.71 -8.05 -10.41
C VAL A 186 -15.47 -8.85 -11.70
N ASP A 187 -16.27 -9.89 -11.98
CA ASP A 187 -16.18 -10.67 -13.21
C ASP A 187 -16.37 -9.81 -14.47
N LYS A 188 -17.35 -8.90 -14.44
CA LYS A 188 -17.57 -7.95 -15.55
C LYS A 188 -16.37 -7.02 -15.76
N ALA A 189 -15.67 -6.66 -14.69
CA ALA A 189 -14.48 -5.83 -14.74
C ALA A 189 -13.25 -6.58 -15.28
N GLY A 190 -13.25 -7.92 -15.27
CA GLY A 190 -12.09 -8.74 -15.63
C GLY A 190 -11.54 -8.48 -17.03
N SER A 191 -12.37 -8.06 -17.99
CA SER A 191 -11.90 -7.73 -19.35
C SER A 191 -11.15 -6.39 -19.46
N VAL A 192 -11.15 -5.59 -18.40
CA VAL A 192 -10.54 -4.25 -18.37
C VAL A 192 -9.11 -4.30 -17.84
N TYR A 193 -8.78 -5.36 -17.11
CA TYR A 193 -7.45 -5.59 -16.54
C TYR A 193 -6.73 -6.72 -17.26
N ALA A 194 -5.41 -6.75 -17.17
CA ALA A 194 -4.58 -7.78 -17.77
C ALA A 194 -4.92 -9.15 -17.15
N ALA A 195 -5.07 -10.15 -18.00
CA ALA A 195 -5.35 -11.53 -17.58
C ALA A 195 -4.11 -12.26 -17.02
N ASP A 196 -2.94 -11.62 -17.01
CA ASP A 196 -1.70 -12.20 -16.50
C ASP A 196 -1.73 -12.25 -14.97
N PRO A 197 -1.75 -13.46 -14.35
CA PRO A 197 -1.76 -13.59 -12.89
C PRO A 197 -0.48 -13.05 -12.22
N ALA A 198 0.62 -12.90 -12.96
CA ALA A 198 1.85 -12.33 -12.41
C ALA A 198 1.74 -10.84 -12.03
N VAL A 199 0.75 -10.12 -12.60
CA VAL A 199 0.52 -8.70 -12.33
C VAL A 199 -0.74 -8.43 -11.52
N THR A 200 -1.43 -9.49 -11.06
CA THR A 200 -2.59 -9.38 -10.17
C THR A 200 -2.25 -10.03 -8.84
N THR A 201 -2.25 -9.25 -7.78
CA THR A 201 -1.90 -9.72 -6.44
C THR A 201 -2.94 -9.29 -5.42
N GLN A 202 -3.12 -10.12 -4.39
CA GLN A 202 -3.88 -9.77 -3.20
C GLN A 202 -3.04 -10.07 -1.97
N LEU A 203 -2.86 -9.06 -1.11
CA LEU A 203 -1.99 -9.13 0.05
C LEU A 203 -2.70 -8.56 1.27
N ILE A 204 -2.27 -9.03 2.45
CA ILE A 204 -2.67 -8.49 3.74
C ILE A 204 -1.42 -7.96 4.44
N HIS A 205 -1.51 -6.74 4.91
CA HIS A 205 -0.45 -6.07 5.65
C HIS A 205 -0.90 -5.81 7.08
N ARG A 206 0.00 -6.02 8.03
CA ARG A 206 -0.17 -5.61 9.43
C ARG A 206 0.73 -4.43 9.74
N ARG A 207 0.23 -3.48 10.51
CA ARG A 207 1.00 -2.33 10.99
C ARG A 207 1.91 -2.72 12.15
N PHE A 208 3.16 -2.19 12.13
CA PHE A 208 4.17 -2.40 13.19
C PHE A 208 4.61 -1.07 13.83
N ALA A 209 4.49 0.07 13.12
CA ALA A 209 4.76 1.40 13.66
C ALA A 209 4.00 2.50 12.87
#